data_96092539f4475de59cf3ef2e33e7d4ba
#
_entry.id   96092539f4475de59cf3ef2e33e7d4ba
#
_cell.length_a   1.000
_cell.length_b   1.000
_cell.length_c   1.000
_cell.angle_alpha   90.00
_cell.angle_beta   90.00
_cell.angle_gamma   90.00
#
_symmetry.space_group_name_H-M   'P 1'
#
loop_
_entity.id
_entity.type
_entity.pdbx_description
1 polymer ?
#
loop_
_entity_poly.entity_id
_entity_poly.type
_entity_poly.pdbx_seq_one_letter_code
_entity_poly.pdbx_strand_id
1 'polypeptide(L)'
;MWLLTLRDKKDEGAYAVPDKYGDKVLFLLEEEDDAVRYAMMLEDSDTDPYNREMDVIEVDDELALKTCKMHNYKYSVITPDDFVIPPKNDNVPKN
;
A
#
# COMPACT_ATOMS: atom_id res chain seq x y z
N MET A 1 8.21 -5.46 9.14
CA MET A 1 7.33 -4.55 8.37
C MET A 1 6.24 -5.33 7.68
N TRP A 2 5.20 -4.66 7.28
CA TRP A 2 4.04 -5.26 6.66
C TRP A 2 3.77 -4.58 5.33
N LEU A 3 3.35 -5.35 4.35
CA LEU A 3 2.95 -4.82 3.05
C LEU A 3 1.62 -5.43 2.63
N LEU A 4 1.00 -4.81 1.62
CA LEU A 4 -0.29 -5.26 1.10
C LEU A 4 -0.11 -5.83 -0.29
N THR A 5 -0.82 -6.91 -0.57
CA THR A 5 -0.86 -7.49 -1.92
C THR A 5 -2.30 -7.79 -2.28
N LEU A 6 -2.58 -7.85 -3.57
CA LEU A 6 -3.89 -8.32 -4.03
C LEU A 6 -3.98 -9.83 -3.82
N ARG A 7 -5.08 -10.28 -3.22
CA ARG A 7 -5.23 -11.69 -2.87
C ARG A 7 -5.12 -12.61 -4.07
N ASP A 8 -5.71 -12.21 -5.18
CA ASP A 8 -5.74 -13.03 -6.39
C ASP A 8 -4.54 -12.82 -7.29
N LYS A 9 -3.66 -11.88 -6.97
CA LYS A 9 -2.56 -11.49 -7.83
C LYS A 9 -1.29 -11.27 -7.04
N LYS A 10 -0.95 -12.21 -6.18
CA LYS A 10 0.25 -12.10 -5.33
C LYS A 10 1.52 -12.00 -6.15
N ASP A 11 1.52 -12.54 -7.35
CA ASP A 11 2.67 -12.50 -8.24
C ASP A 11 2.91 -11.12 -8.87
N GLU A 12 1.95 -10.23 -8.78
CA GLU A 12 2.07 -8.88 -9.34
C GLU A 12 2.76 -7.91 -8.38
N GLY A 13 3.12 -8.36 -7.20
CA GLY A 13 3.87 -7.57 -6.26
C GLY A 13 3.00 -6.83 -5.25
N ALA A 14 3.64 -5.94 -4.52
CA ALA A 14 3.00 -5.24 -3.42
C ALA A 14 2.22 -4.03 -3.90
N TYR A 15 1.23 -3.64 -3.10
CA TYR A 15 0.44 -2.45 -3.37
C TYR A 15 1.32 -1.21 -3.32
N ALA A 16 1.19 -0.37 -4.33
CA ALA A 16 1.93 0.88 -4.43
C ALA A 16 1.00 2.00 -4.87
N VAL A 17 1.34 3.21 -4.47
CA VAL A 17 0.54 4.40 -4.75
C VAL A 17 1.35 5.31 -5.66
N PRO A 18 0.77 5.85 -6.73
CA PRO A 18 1.50 6.79 -7.58
C PRO A 18 1.73 8.11 -6.84
N ASP A 19 2.93 8.66 -6.97
CA ASP A 19 3.24 9.97 -6.45
C ASP A 19 2.82 11.05 -7.45
N LYS A 20 3.15 12.31 -7.14
CA LYS A 20 2.74 13.42 -8.01
C LYS A 20 3.42 13.39 -9.38
N TYR A 21 4.47 12.60 -9.53
CA TYR A 21 5.18 12.45 -10.81
C TYR A 21 4.75 11.20 -11.56
N GLY A 22 3.82 10.42 -11.00
CA GLY A 22 3.37 9.17 -11.61
C GLY A 22 4.20 7.95 -11.26
N ASP A 23 5.24 8.10 -10.45
CA ASP A 23 6.07 6.99 -10.00
C ASP A 23 5.37 6.23 -8.89
N LYS A 24 5.50 4.90 -8.91
CA LYS A 24 4.89 4.06 -7.88
C LYS A 24 5.71 4.10 -6.61
N VAL A 25 5.04 4.34 -5.48
CA VAL A 25 5.65 4.35 -4.16
C VAL A 25 5.09 3.18 -3.36
N LEU A 26 5.97 2.29 -2.96
CA LEU A 26 5.62 1.11 -2.17
C LEU A 26 5.39 1.53 -0.72
N PHE A 27 4.28 1.09 -0.12
CA PHE A 27 4.00 1.39 1.28
C PHE A 27 4.46 0.22 2.14
N LEU A 28 5.32 0.54 3.10
CA LEU A 28 5.79 -0.41 4.11
C LEU A 28 5.28 0.07 5.46
N LEU A 29 4.47 -0.74 6.12
CA LEU A 29 3.85 -0.34 7.37
C LEU A 29 4.57 -1.02 8.53
N GLU A 30 4.89 -0.27 9.59
CA GLU A 30 5.60 -0.80 10.74
C GLU A 30 4.75 -1.72 11.59
N GLU A 31 3.45 -1.44 11.67
CA GLU A 31 2.54 -2.17 12.54
C GLU A 31 1.51 -2.95 11.74
N GLU A 32 1.26 -4.18 12.18
CA GLU A 32 0.25 -5.01 11.54
C GLU A 32 -1.13 -4.38 11.57
N ASP A 33 -1.50 -3.79 12.70
CA ASP A 33 -2.82 -3.20 12.87
C ASP A 33 -3.07 -2.09 11.84
N ASP A 34 -2.05 -1.29 11.56
CA ASP A 34 -2.16 -0.24 10.56
C ASP A 34 -2.33 -0.82 9.17
N ALA A 35 -1.60 -1.89 8.86
CA ALA A 35 -1.70 -2.56 7.58
C ALA A 35 -3.09 -3.16 7.38
N VAL A 36 -3.62 -3.82 8.41
CA VAL A 36 -4.97 -4.40 8.36
C VAL A 36 -6.01 -3.31 8.17
N ARG A 37 -5.87 -2.21 8.90
CA ARG A 37 -6.80 -1.09 8.76
C ARG A 37 -6.78 -0.50 7.35
N TYR A 38 -5.58 -0.32 6.80
CA TYR A 38 -5.44 0.21 5.46
C TYR A 38 -6.06 -0.74 4.43
N ALA A 39 -5.83 -2.05 4.59
CA ALA A 39 -6.43 -3.05 3.70
C ALA A 39 -7.96 -3.00 3.76
N MET A 40 -8.53 -2.86 4.96
CA MET A 40 -9.97 -2.76 5.12
C MET A 40 -10.53 -1.50 4.44
N MET A 41 -9.82 -0.39 4.53
CA MET A 41 -10.25 0.83 3.84
C MET A 41 -10.24 0.66 2.32
N LEU A 42 -9.27 -0.07 1.79
CA LEU A 42 -9.22 -0.35 0.36
C LEU A 42 -10.36 -1.27 -0.08
N GLU A 43 -10.64 -2.29 0.74
CA GLU A 43 -11.71 -3.25 0.42
C GLU A 43 -13.09 -2.62 0.50
N ASP A 44 -13.26 -1.65 1.39
CA ASP A 44 -14.53 -0.95 1.59
C ASP A 44 -14.72 0.22 0.63
N SER A 45 -13.77 0.44 -0.27
CA SER A 45 -13.85 1.56 -1.19
C SER A 45 -14.95 1.34 -2.22
N ASP A 46 -15.93 2.21 -2.22
CA ASP A 46 -17.01 2.18 -3.22
C ASP A 46 -16.51 2.61 -4.60
N THR A 47 -15.31 3.18 -4.65
CA THR A 47 -14.75 3.65 -5.91
C THR A 47 -14.00 2.56 -6.68
N ASP A 48 -13.73 1.42 -6.04
CA ASP A 48 -13.11 0.29 -6.73
C ASP A 48 -14.21 -0.63 -7.28
N PRO A 49 -14.45 -0.63 -8.61
CA PRO A 49 -15.49 -1.47 -9.20
C PRO A 49 -15.21 -2.96 -9.07
N TYR A 50 -13.98 -3.33 -8.79
CA TYR A 50 -13.60 -4.74 -8.71
C TYR A 50 -13.68 -5.28 -7.28
N ASN A 51 -13.83 -4.41 -6.30
CA ASN A 51 -13.94 -4.78 -4.88
C ASN A 51 -12.86 -5.80 -4.48
N ARG A 52 -11.61 -5.44 -4.73
CA ARG A 52 -10.49 -6.36 -4.57
C ARG A 52 -10.17 -6.59 -3.10
N GLU A 53 -9.94 -7.85 -2.78
CA GLU A 53 -9.48 -8.21 -1.43
C GLU A 53 -7.97 -8.10 -1.35
N MET A 54 -7.49 -7.64 -0.20
CA MET A 54 -6.06 -7.44 0.04
C MET A 54 -5.56 -8.40 1.11
N ASP A 55 -4.36 -8.91 0.93
CA ASP A 55 -3.66 -9.68 1.95
C ASP A 55 -2.61 -8.79 2.62
N VAL A 56 -2.42 -9.00 3.91
CA VAL A 56 -1.39 -8.33 4.70
C VAL A 56 -0.27 -9.34 4.91
N ILE A 57 0.92 -8.99 4.46
CA ILE A 57 2.06 -9.91 4.46
C ILE A 57 3.19 -9.32 5.29
N GLU A 58 3.71 -10.11 6.22
CA GLU A 58 4.88 -9.72 6.99
C GLU A 58 6.15 -9.93 6.18
N VAL A 59 7.03 -8.95 6.22
CA VAL A 59 8.35 -9.05 5.58
C VAL A 59 9.41 -8.57 6.55
N ASP A 60 10.61 -9.12 6.41
CA ASP A 60 11.74 -8.68 7.20
C ASP A 60 12.12 -7.24 6.83
N ASP A 61 12.36 -6.40 7.83
CA ASP A 61 12.61 -4.97 7.61
C ASP A 61 13.84 -4.75 6.73
N GLU A 62 14.93 -5.42 7.06
CA GLU A 62 16.18 -5.25 6.32
C GLU A 62 16.05 -5.77 4.90
N LEU A 63 15.39 -6.90 4.74
CA LEU A 63 15.18 -7.50 3.42
C LEU A 63 14.28 -6.62 2.55
N ALA A 64 13.23 -6.07 3.13
CA ALA A 64 12.32 -5.19 2.39
C ALA A 64 13.04 -3.95 1.89
N LEU A 65 13.80 -3.30 2.76
CA LEU A 65 14.54 -2.10 2.39
C LEU A 65 15.64 -2.39 1.37
N LYS A 66 16.34 -3.50 1.56
CA LYS A 66 17.39 -3.92 0.63
C LYS A 66 16.82 -4.21 -0.75
N THR A 67 15.70 -4.88 -0.82
CA THR A 67 15.04 -5.19 -2.09
C THR A 67 14.62 -3.92 -2.81
N CYS A 68 14.05 -2.96 -2.09
CA CYS A 68 13.67 -1.68 -2.68
C CYS A 68 14.87 -0.95 -3.25
N LYS A 69 15.98 -0.96 -2.54
CA LYS A 69 17.21 -0.30 -3.01
C LYS A 69 17.79 -0.99 -4.21
N MET A 70 17.78 -2.33 -4.23
CA MET A 70 18.33 -3.11 -5.34
C MET A 70 17.57 -2.86 -6.63
N HIS A 71 16.28 -2.69 -6.55
CA HIS A 71 15.42 -2.51 -7.73
C HIS A 71 15.05 -1.06 -7.98
N ASN A 72 15.63 -0.13 -7.23
CA ASN A 72 15.33 1.30 -7.34
C ASN A 72 13.83 1.61 -7.15
N TYR A 73 13.16 0.86 -6.29
CA TYR A 73 11.77 1.14 -5.96
C TYR A 73 11.70 2.31 -4.99
N LYS A 74 10.79 3.22 -5.25
CA LYS A 74 10.45 4.24 -4.26
C LYS A 74 9.60 3.59 -3.18
N TYR A 75 9.84 3.94 -1.93
CA TYR A 75 9.08 3.41 -0.81
C TYR A 75 8.86 4.47 0.24
N SER A 76 7.82 4.27 1.04
CA SER A 76 7.53 5.11 2.20
C SER A 76 7.24 4.19 3.38
N VAL A 77 7.92 4.44 4.50
CA VAL A 77 7.68 3.68 5.73
C VAL A 77 6.62 4.42 6.53
N ILE A 78 5.53 3.72 6.82
CA ILE A 78 4.39 4.30 7.53
C ILE A 78 4.44 3.81 8.97
N THR A 79 4.57 4.77 9.88
CA THR A 79 4.63 4.49 11.32
C THR A 79 3.24 4.67 11.93
N PRO A 80 3.04 4.21 13.20
CA PRO A 80 1.75 4.40 13.87
C PRO A 80 1.35 5.87 14.02
N ASP A 81 2.32 6.78 13.98
CA ASP A 81 2.04 8.21 14.10
C ASP A 81 1.61 8.84 12.77
N ASP A 82 1.78 8.13 11.67
CA ASP A 82 1.37 8.62 10.37
C ASP A 82 -0.11 8.31 10.15
N PHE A 83 -0.85 9.32 9.74
CA PHE A 83 -2.25 9.14 9.40
C PHE A 83 -2.39 9.08 7.88
N VAL A 84 -2.56 7.87 7.35
CA VAL A 84 -2.60 7.66 5.91
C VAL A 84 -3.98 7.16 5.51
N ILE A 85 -4.54 7.81 4.50
CA ILE A 85 -5.83 7.41 3.93
C ILE A 85 -5.57 6.97 2.49
N PRO A 86 -6.13 5.82 2.05
CA PRO A 86 -5.97 5.41 0.66
C PRO A 86 -6.47 6.47 -0.30
N PRO A 87 -5.77 6.69 -1.43
CA PRO A 87 -6.23 7.67 -2.39
C PRO A 87 -7.56 7.24 -2.99
N LYS A 88 -8.43 8.21 -3.17
CA LYS A 88 -9.72 7.99 -3.83
C LYS A 88 -9.53 8.05 -5.33
N ASN A 89 -10.26 7.18 -6.01
CA ASN A 89 -10.18 7.08 -7.46
C ASN A 89 -11.10 8.03 -8.18
N ASP A 90 -11.88 8.80 -7.46
CA ASP A 90 -12.77 9.76 -8.08
C ASP A 90 -12.01 11.06 -8.35
N ASN A 91 -12.26 11.65 -9.49
CA ASN A 91 -11.68 12.93 -9.85
C ASN A 91 -12.61 14.07 -9.49
N VAL A 92 -13.52 13.84 -8.57
CA VAL A 92 -14.44 14.86 -8.13
C VAL A 92 -13.70 15.91 -7.33
N PRO A 93 -13.71 17.16 -7.74
CA PRO A 93 -13.04 18.20 -6.97
C PRO A 93 -13.70 18.33 -5.62
N LYS A 94 -12.85 18.44 -4.61
CA LYS A 94 -13.34 18.66 -3.26
C LYS A 94 -13.45 20.15 -3.02
N ASN A 95 -14.59 20.51 -2.60
CA ASN A 95 -14.84 21.90 -2.24
C ASN A 95 -14.69 22.11 -0.77
#